data_8a40e58d700c458973bcd91d08bd02dc
#
_entry.id   8a40e58d700c458973bcd91d08bd02dc
#
_cell.length_a   1.000
_cell.length_b   1.000
_cell.length_c   1.000
_cell.angle_alpha   90.00
_cell.angle_beta   90.00
_cell.angle_gamma   90.00
#
_symmetry.space_group_name_H-M   'P 1'
#
loop_
_entity.id
_entity.type
_entity.pdbx_description
1 polymer ?
#
loop_
_entity_poly.entity_id
_entity_poly.type
_entity_poly.pdbx_seq_one_letter_code
_entity_poly.pdbx_strand_id
1 'polypeptide(L)'
;MLVIFKPDAAELTPERPITSVEVIAVQPQSIQLTVSSQGTLLPTIETDLVAEVSGRVIKVSDSFRIGNHFRKGDRLIKIDPADYQAVAANASADLADAELALAQELAQSEQAAADWQALGDGEASDLTLRKPQLAQAKARIASAEARLKRALRDLARTEIIAPYDGIVLSKPVDFGQF
;
A
#
# COMPACT_ATOMS: atom_id res chain seq x y z
N MET A 1 64.63 -36.02 110.44
CA MET A 1 64.09 -36.45 109.12
C MET A 1 63.01 -35.45 108.69
N LEU A 2 63.41 -34.57 107.81
CA LEU A 2 62.60 -33.47 107.40
C LEU A 2 61.93 -33.80 106.03
N VAL A 3 60.63 -34.00 105.96
CA VAL A 3 59.94 -34.24 104.75
C VAL A 3 59.41 -32.87 104.23
N ILE A 4 59.99 -32.43 103.14
CA ILE A 4 59.58 -31.16 102.47
C ILE A 4 58.39 -31.51 101.50
N PHE A 5 57.22 -31.01 101.87
CA PHE A 5 56.08 -31.03 100.95
C PHE A 5 56.26 -29.92 99.95
N LYS A 6 56.40 -30.32 98.69
CA LYS A 6 56.43 -29.41 97.57
C LYS A 6 55.02 -29.31 97.01
N PRO A 7 54.37 -28.13 97.00
CA PRO A 7 53.11 -28.04 96.37
C PRO A 7 53.19 -28.15 94.85
N ASP A 8 52.30 -28.96 94.24
CA ASP A 8 52.13 -29.09 92.79
C ASP A 8 51.76 -27.75 92.15
N ALA A 9 52.47 -27.47 91.06
CA ALA A 9 52.21 -26.25 90.28
C ALA A 9 50.85 -26.42 89.49
N ALA A 10 49.93 -25.55 89.76
CA ALA A 10 48.71 -25.49 88.95
C ALA A 10 49.04 -25.15 87.49
N GLU A 11 48.72 -26.03 86.58
CA GLU A 11 48.77 -25.77 85.15
C GLU A 11 47.67 -24.77 84.79
N LEU A 12 48.08 -23.56 84.52
CA LEU A 12 47.20 -22.54 83.94
C LEU A 12 47.07 -22.86 82.47
N THR A 13 45.94 -23.45 82.10
CA THR A 13 45.54 -23.59 80.68
C THR A 13 45.27 -22.18 80.08
N PRO A 14 46.01 -21.76 79.10
CA PRO A 14 45.81 -20.47 78.52
C PRO A 14 44.40 -20.45 77.80
N GLU A 15 43.51 -19.61 78.32
CA GLU A 15 42.29 -19.32 77.60
C GLU A 15 42.59 -18.72 76.22
N ARG A 16 42.16 -19.40 75.19
CA ARG A 16 42.27 -18.86 73.83
C ARG A 16 41.49 -17.58 73.73
N PRO A 17 42.06 -16.48 73.30
CA PRO A 17 41.31 -15.24 73.12
C PRO A 17 40.18 -15.46 72.09
N ILE A 18 38.96 -15.27 72.56
CA ILE A 18 37.79 -15.28 71.69
C ILE A 18 37.81 -14.00 70.87
N THR A 19 38.04 -14.12 69.56
CA THR A 19 37.97 -12.96 68.67
C THR A 19 36.53 -12.56 68.52
N SER A 20 36.16 -11.40 69.03
CA SER A 20 34.86 -10.78 68.82
C SER A 20 34.79 -10.30 67.38
N VAL A 21 33.86 -10.82 66.61
CA VAL A 21 33.56 -10.36 65.25
C VAL A 21 32.18 -9.72 65.23
N GLU A 22 32.13 -8.55 64.68
CA GLU A 22 30.84 -7.86 64.44
C GLU A 22 30.21 -8.48 63.19
N VAL A 23 29.00 -9.03 63.32
CA VAL A 23 28.23 -9.62 62.21
C VAL A 23 27.00 -8.80 61.92
N ILE A 24 26.84 -8.50 60.65
CA ILE A 24 25.62 -7.83 60.17
C ILE A 24 24.71 -8.92 59.59
N ALA A 25 23.51 -9.03 60.14
CA ALA A 25 22.48 -9.92 59.60
C ALA A 25 21.94 -9.34 58.29
N VAL A 26 22.32 -9.95 57.17
CA VAL A 26 21.78 -9.55 55.86
C VAL A 26 20.44 -10.24 55.64
N GLN A 27 19.40 -9.46 55.53
CA GLN A 27 18.09 -9.94 55.10
C GLN A 27 17.95 -9.74 53.59
N PRO A 28 17.65 -10.79 52.80
CA PRO A 28 17.37 -10.64 51.38
C PRO A 28 16.08 -9.84 51.18
N GLN A 29 16.18 -8.68 50.54
CA GLN A 29 15.05 -7.87 50.10
C GLN A 29 14.92 -7.95 48.57
N SER A 30 13.68 -8.12 48.11
CA SER A 30 13.36 -7.96 46.73
C SER A 30 13.28 -6.48 46.37
N ILE A 31 14.21 -5.99 45.57
CA ILE A 31 14.25 -4.59 45.13
C ILE A 31 13.83 -4.57 43.65
N GLN A 32 12.77 -3.81 43.35
CA GLN A 32 12.37 -3.53 41.97
C GLN A 32 13.26 -2.40 41.42
N LEU A 33 14.13 -2.76 40.47
CA LEU A 33 14.94 -1.78 39.75
C LEU A 33 14.10 -1.18 38.62
N THR A 34 13.88 0.11 38.63
CA THR A 34 13.21 0.86 37.58
C THR A 34 14.26 1.58 36.75
N VAL A 35 14.32 1.26 35.44
CA VAL A 35 15.16 1.95 34.48
C VAL A 35 14.30 2.88 33.66
N SER A 36 14.53 4.18 33.75
CA SER A 36 13.89 5.16 32.89
C SER A 36 14.65 5.23 31.57
N SER A 37 13.94 5.05 30.45
CA SER A 37 14.49 5.25 29.12
C SER A 37 13.64 6.23 28.33
N GLN A 38 14.26 6.93 27.40
CA GLN A 38 13.60 7.84 26.47
C GLN A 38 13.88 7.35 25.05
N GLY A 39 12.89 7.53 24.15
CA GLY A 39 13.02 7.17 22.75
C GLY A 39 12.05 7.98 21.91
N THR A 40 12.39 8.14 20.65
CA THR A 40 11.51 8.74 19.64
C THR A 40 10.88 7.63 18.84
N LEU A 41 9.54 7.64 18.75
CA LEU A 41 8.79 6.75 17.88
C LEU A 41 8.84 7.29 16.45
N LEU A 42 9.32 6.48 15.53
CA LEU A 42 9.30 6.78 14.10
C LEU A 42 8.34 5.81 13.42
N PRO A 43 7.58 6.27 12.40
CA PRO A 43 6.75 5.36 11.62
C PRO A 43 7.63 4.39 10.82
N THR A 44 7.18 3.15 10.68
CA THR A 44 7.85 2.14 9.85
C THR A 44 7.70 2.45 8.35
N ILE A 45 6.58 3.07 7.98
CA ILE A 45 6.24 3.47 6.61
C ILE A 45 5.76 4.92 6.67
N GLU A 46 6.40 5.77 5.88
CA GLU A 46 5.98 7.15 5.63
C GLU A 46 5.94 7.34 4.11
N THR A 47 4.81 7.83 3.59
CA THR A 47 4.60 7.95 2.14
C THR A 47 3.88 9.26 1.83
N ASP A 48 4.39 9.99 0.86
CA ASP A 48 3.71 11.13 0.28
C ASP A 48 2.70 10.63 -0.77
N LEU A 49 1.42 10.89 -0.52
CA LEU A 49 0.35 10.55 -1.44
C LEU A 49 0.18 11.67 -2.47
N VAL A 50 0.69 11.43 -3.67
CA VAL A 50 0.65 12.39 -4.78
C VAL A 50 -0.54 12.11 -5.69
N ALA A 51 -1.27 13.16 -6.09
CA ALA A 51 -2.32 13.04 -7.10
C ALA A 51 -1.71 12.68 -8.46
N GLU A 52 -2.25 11.65 -9.13
CA GLU A 52 -1.80 11.22 -10.45
C GLU A 52 -2.49 11.98 -11.59
N VAL A 53 -3.52 12.76 -11.26
CA VAL A 53 -4.29 13.61 -12.19
C VAL A 53 -4.46 14.99 -11.61
N SER A 54 -4.55 16.00 -12.48
CA SER A 54 -4.71 17.40 -12.09
C SER A 54 -6.17 17.82 -12.11
N GLY A 55 -6.52 18.79 -11.28
CA GLY A 55 -7.87 19.36 -11.26
C GLY A 55 -8.21 19.96 -9.91
N ARG A 56 -9.37 20.65 -9.86
CA ARG A 56 -9.82 21.30 -8.63
C ARG A 56 -10.29 20.29 -7.61
N VAL A 57 -9.87 20.45 -6.36
CA VAL A 57 -10.35 19.66 -5.23
C VAL A 57 -11.77 20.08 -4.86
N ILE A 58 -12.73 19.18 -5.04
CA ILE A 58 -14.16 19.42 -4.76
C ILE A 58 -14.63 18.78 -3.46
N LYS A 59 -13.85 17.91 -2.87
CA LYS A 59 -14.16 17.29 -1.57
C LYS A 59 -12.87 16.85 -0.87
N VAL A 60 -12.80 17.14 0.42
CA VAL A 60 -11.79 16.61 1.35
C VAL A 60 -12.52 15.87 2.45
N SER A 61 -12.09 14.67 2.79
CA SER A 61 -12.70 13.87 3.85
C SER A 61 -12.43 14.46 5.23
N ASP A 62 -13.38 14.33 6.14
CA ASP A 62 -13.19 14.71 7.54
C ASP A 62 -12.11 13.85 8.24
N SER A 63 -11.90 12.63 7.79
CA SER A 63 -10.80 11.78 8.26
C SER A 63 -9.43 12.28 7.80
N PHE A 64 -9.35 13.08 6.73
CA PHE A 64 -8.10 13.64 6.21
C PHE A 64 -7.72 14.94 6.90
N ARG A 65 -7.50 14.86 8.23
CA ARG A 65 -6.98 15.95 9.08
C ARG A 65 -5.72 15.48 9.77
N ILE A 66 -4.77 16.39 9.97
CA ILE A 66 -3.50 16.09 10.65
C ILE A 66 -3.79 15.44 12.01
N GLY A 67 -3.16 14.30 12.28
CA GLY A 67 -3.33 13.50 13.48
C GLY A 67 -4.51 12.53 13.46
N ASN A 68 -5.39 12.59 12.46
CA ASN A 68 -6.51 11.65 12.35
C ASN A 68 -6.08 10.34 11.73
N HIS A 69 -6.77 9.26 12.13
CA HIS A 69 -6.62 7.93 11.58
C HIS A 69 -7.49 7.77 10.32
N PHE A 70 -6.97 7.05 9.35
CA PHE A 70 -7.68 6.60 8.16
C PHE A 70 -7.47 5.09 7.95
N ARG A 71 -8.40 4.45 7.26
CA ARG A 71 -8.33 3.03 6.90
C ARG A 71 -8.03 2.88 5.42
N LYS A 72 -7.43 1.76 5.07
CA LYS A 72 -7.26 1.35 3.68
C LYS A 72 -8.60 1.38 2.94
N GLY A 73 -8.63 2.06 1.79
CA GLY A 73 -9.83 2.22 1.00
C GLY A 73 -10.65 3.48 1.32
N ASP A 74 -10.32 4.21 2.37
CA ASP A 74 -10.98 5.49 2.67
C ASP A 74 -10.68 6.52 1.57
N ARG A 75 -11.72 7.22 1.11
CA ARG A 75 -11.57 8.33 0.16
C ARG A 75 -11.12 9.57 0.92
N LEU A 76 -9.89 9.99 0.66
CA LEU A 76 -9.28 11.14 1.34
C LEU A 76 -9.63 12.45 0.64
N ILE A 77 -9.49 12.47 -0.69
CA ILE A 77 -9.69 13.67 -1.52
C ILE A 77 -10.45 13.25 -2.77
N LYS A 78 -11.28 14.15 -3.27
CA LYS A 78 -11.94 14.04 -4.58
C LYS A 78 -11.61 15.27 -5.43
N ILE A 79 -11.02 15.03 -6.58
CA ILE A 79 -10.80 16.00 -7.65
C ILE A 79 -12.05 16.05 -8.52
N ASP A 80 -12.33 17.19 -9.16
CA ASP A 80 -13.46 17.35 -10.06
C ASP A 80 -13.39 16.32 -11.20
N PRO A 81 -14.34 15.39 -11.32
CA PRO A 81 -14.32 14.35 -12.32
C PRO A 81 -14.95 14.74 -13.65
N ALA A 82 -15.53 15.95 -13.79
CA ALA A 82 -16.39 16.31 -14.93
C ALA A 82 -15.67 16.12 -16.27
N ASP A 83 -14.46 16.65 -16.41
CA ASP A 83 -13.68 16.56 -17.64
C ASP A 83 -13.26 15.09 -17.93
N TYR A 84 -12.90 14.35 -16.91
CA TYR A 84 -12.53 12.93 -17.02
C TYR A 84 -13.73 12.06 -17.41
N GLN A 85 -14.92 12.38 -16.89
CA GLN A 85 -16.17 11.72 -17.28
C GLN A 85 -16.50 11.97 -18.75
N ALA A 86 -16.33 13.22 -19.21
CA ALA A 86 -16.54 13.57 -20.61
C ALA A 86 -15.55 12.82 -21.54
N VAL A 87 -14.27 12.75 -21.15
CA VAL A 87 -13.27 11.99 -21.92
C VAL A 87 -13.59 10.50 -21.95
N ALA A 88 -14.03 9.91 -20.83
CA ALA A 88 -14.43 8.50 -20.78
C ALA A 88 -15.69 8.23 -21.64
N ALA A 89 -16.67 9.14 -21.63
CA ALA A 89 -17.84 9.03 -22.48
C ALA A 89 -17.51 9.10 -23.99
N ASN A 90 -16.63 10.04 -24.37
CA ASN A 90 -16.16 10.14 -25.76
C ASN A 90 -15.40 8.89 -26.20
N ALA A 91 -14.51 8.36 -25.33
CA ALA A 91 -13.79 7.13 -25.65
C ALA A 91 -14.72 5.90 -25.74
N SER A 92 -15.82 5.88 -24.99
CA SER A 92 -16.87 4.85 -25.12
C SER A 92 -17.62 4.95 -26.44
N ALA A 93 -17.91 6.17 -26.89
CA ALA A 93 -18.52 6.40 -28.21
C ALA A 93 -17.60 5.96 -29.36
N ASP A 94 -16.29 6.31 -29.28
CA ASP A 94 -15.27 5.85 -30.24
C ASP A 94 -15.19 4.32 -30.33
N LEU A 95 -15.37 3.61 -29.20
CA LEU A 95 -15.39 2.16 -29.19
C LEU A 95 -16.63 1.62 -29.90
N ALA A 96 -17.81 2.17 -29.61
CA ALA A 96 -19.06 1.79 -30.29
C ALA A 96 -19.00 2.01 -31.83
N ASP A 97 -18.38 3.11 -32.26
CA ASP A 97 -18.17 3.39 -33.68
C ASP A 97 -17.20 2.37 -34.32
N ALA A 98 -16.14 1.98 -33.62
CA ALA A 98 -15.22 0.96 -34.08
C ALA A 98 -15.86 -0.43 -34.15
N GLU A 99 -16.73 -0.79 -33.21
CA GLU A 99 -17.51 -2.03 -33.22
C GLU A 99 -18.49 -2.08 -34.41
N LEU A 100 -19.21 -0.96 -34.67
CA LEU A 100 -20.06 -0.83 -35.81
C LEU A 100 -19.28 -1.00 -37.14
N ALA A 101 -18.12 -0.36 -37.24
CA ALA A 101 -17.27 -0.48 -38.41
C ALA A 101 -16.79 -1.95 -38.64
N LEU A 102 -16.48 -2.68 -37.56
CA LEU A 102 -16.15 -4.11 -37.68
C LEU A 102 -17.34 -4.93 -38.15
N ALA A 103 -18.54 -4.70 -37.60
CA ALA A 103 -19.75 -5.39 -37.98
C ALA A 103 -20.08 -5.18 -39.47
N GLN A 104 -19.93 -3.94 -39.95
CA GLN A 104 -20.10 -3.61 -41.38
C GLN A 104 -19.06 -4.32 -42.27
N GLU A 105 -17.78 -4.34 -41.82
CA GLU A 105 -16.71 -4.98 -42.60
C GLU A 105 -16.85 -6.50 -42.61
N LEU A 106 -17.36 -7.12 -41.54
CA LEU A 106 -17.71 -8.54 -41.50
C LEU A 106 -18.79 -8.87 -42.51
N ALA A 107 -19.88 -8.13 -42.54
CA ALA A 107 -20.95 -8.34 -43.50
C ALA A 107 -20.46 -8.19 -44.97
N GLN A 108 -19.61 -7.20 -45.25
CA GLN A 108 -19.03 -6.99 -46.57
C GLN A 108 -18.06 -8.10 -46.96
N SER A 109 -17.30 -8.64 -46.01
CA SER A 109 -16.39 -9.77 -46.25
C SER A 109 -17.16 -11.06 -46.53
N GLU A 110 -18.23 -11.32 -45.81
CA GLU A 110 -19.13 -12.45 -46.05
C GLU A 110 -19.80 -12.36 -47.42
N GLN A 111 -20.28 -11.18 -47.81
CA GLN A 111 -20.86 -10.94 -49.14
C GLN A 111 -19.81 -11.18 -50.25
N ALA A 112 -18.59 -10.64 -50.10
CA ALA A 112 -17.52 -10.83 -51.06
C ALA A 112 -17.12 -12.30 -51.19
N ALA A 113 -17.14 -13.06 -50.11
CA ALA A 113 -16.89 -14.51 -50.15
C ALA A 113 -18.00 -15.27 -50.89
N ALA A 114 -19.27 -14.91 -50.66
CA ALA A 114 -20.43 -15.51 -51.34
C ALA A 114 -20.43 -15.20 -52.87
N ASP A 115 -20.15 -13.94 -53.22
CA ASP A 115 -20.05 -13.51 -54.62
C ASP A 115 -18.92 -14.25 -55.35
N TRP A 116 -17.77 -14.43 -54.73
CA TRP A 116 -16.67 -15.18 -55.29
C TRP A 116 -17.04 -16.64 -55.54
N GLN A 117 -17.70 -17.29 -54.55
CA GLN A 117 -18.15 -18.69 -54.70
C GLN A 117 -19.17 -18.86 -55.82
N ALA A 118 -19.98 -17.84 -56.11
CA ALA A 118 -20.96 -17.90 -57.21
C ALA A 118 -20.38 -17.65 -58.59
N LEU A 119 -19.28 -16.90 -58.71
CA LEU A 119 -18.76 -16.39 -59.97
C LEU A 119 -17.31 -16.84 -60.28
N GLY A 120 -16.56 -17.30 -59.29
CA GLY A 120 -15.12 -17.52 -59.41
C GLY A 120 -14.71 -18.97 -59.61
N ASP A 121 -13.73 -19.15 -60.47
CA ASP A 121 -12.94 -20.38 -60.57
C ASP A 121 -11.57 -20.11 -59.94
N GLY A 122 -11.21 -20.88 -58.89
CA GLY A 122 -9.91 -20.80 -58.24
C GLY A 122 -9.91 -20.17 -56.84
N GLU A 123 -8.73 -19.90 -56.29
CA GLU A 123 -8.58 -19.29 -54.95
C GLU A 123 -8.78 -17.78 -54.98
N ALA A 124 -9.66 -17.26 -54.09
CA ALA A 124 -9.85 -15.84 -53.90
C ALA A 124 -8.63 -15.21 -53.24
N SER A 125 -8.20 -14.05 -53.75
CA SER A 125 -7.14 -13.30 -53.07
C SER A 125 -7.60 -12.77 -51.70
N ASP A 126 -6.67 -12.58 -50.78
CA ASP A 126 -6.97 -11.99 -49.47
C ASP A 126 -7.62 -10.61 -49.58
N LEU A 127 -7.29 -9.86 -50.61
CA LEU A 127 -7.89 -8.55 -50.89
C LEU A 127 -9.36 -8.71 -51.37
N THR A 128 -9.63 -9.70 -52.19
CA THR A 128 -10.99 -10.04 -52.65
C THR A 128 -11.88 -10.40 -51.46
N LEU A 129 -11.36 -11.19 -50.52
CA LEU A 129 -12.05 -11.59 -49.28
C LEU A 129 -12.00 -10.53 -48.18
N ARG A 130 -11.50 -9.33 -48.46
CA ARG A 130 -11.41 -8.20 -47.54
C ARG A 130 -10.69 -8.50 -46.22
N LYS A 131 -9.79 -9.50 -46.18
CA LYS A 131 -9.06 -9.89 -44.97
C LYS A 131 -8.20 -8.76 -44.35
N PRO A 132 -7.46 -7.94 -45.16
CA PRO A 132 -6.73 -6.79 -44.63
C PRO A 132 -7.66 -5.74 -43.99
N GLN A 133 -8.84 -5.49 -44.55
CA GLN A 133 -9.82 -4.56 -44.03
C GLN A 133 -10.40 -5.04 -42.68
N LEU A 134 -10.72 -6.33 -42.60
CA LEU A 134 -11.10 -6.98 -41.34
C LEU A 134 -10.01 -6.88 -40.27
N ALA A 135 -8.76 -7.11 -40.65
CA ALA A 135 -7.63 -6.95 -39.70
C ALA A 135 -7.51 -5.50 -39.24
N GLN A 136 -7.68 -4.52 -40.11
CA GLN A 136 -7.69 -3.12 -39.81
C GLN A 136 -8.83 -2.73 -38.84
N ALA A 137 -10.06 -3.22 -39.11
CA ALA A 137 -11.22 -2.96 -38.26
C ALA A 137 -11.02 -3.54 -36.85
N LYS A 138 -10.48 -4.76 -36.71
CA LYS A 138 -10.11 -5.37 -35.45
C LYS A 138 -9.05 -4.54 -34.68
N ALA A 139 -8.03 -4.04 -35.40
CA ALA A 139 -7.00 -3.20 -34.81
C ALA A 139 -7.56 -1.85 -34.29
N ARG A 140 -8.58 -1.29 -34.98
CA ARG A 140 -9.29 -0.08 -34.52
C ARG A 140 -10.04 -0.32 -33.22
N ILE A 141 -10.72 -1.44 -33.05
CA ILE A 141 -11.37 -1.81 -31.78
C ILE A 141 -10.33 -1.90 -30.66
N ALA A 142 -9.25 -2.65 -30.85
CA ALA A 142 -8.20 -2.77 -29.85
C ALA A 142 -7.62 -1.40 -29.42
N SER A 143 -7.47 -0.48 -30.37
CA SER A 143 -7.03 0.89 -30.10
C SER A 143 -8.08 1.69 -29.31
N ALA A 144 -9.36 1.58 -29.66
CA ALA A 144 -10.46 2.26 -28.97
C ALA A 144 -10.66 1.74 -27.54
N GLU A 145 -10.59 0.41 -27.35
CA GLU A 145 -10.61 -0.22 -26.01
C GLU A 145 -9.45 0.28 -25.12
N ALA A 146 -8.25 0.39 -25.68
CA ALA A 146 -7.09 0.89 -24.95
C ALA A 146 -7.28 2.36 -24.51
N ARG A 147 -7.89 3.20 -25.38
CA ARG A 147 -8.22 4.59 -25.06
C ARG A 147 -9.29 4.67 -23.97
N LEU A 148 -10.37 3.90 -24.07
CA LEU A 148 -11.41 3.84 -23.05
C LEU A 148 -10.84 3.39 -21.70
N LYS A 149 -10.03 2.33 -21.70
CA LYS A 149 -9.38 1.83 -20.50
C LYS A 149 -8.48 2.89 -19.85
N ARG A 150 -7.78 3.69 -20.63
CA ARG A 150 -6.98 4.82 -20.13
C ARG A 150 -7.88 5.88 -19.49
N ALA A 151 -8.92 6.31 -20.20
CA ALA A 151 -9.85 7.35 -19.71
C ALA A 151 -10.54 6.93 -18.41
N LEU A 152 -10.95 5.67 -18.29
CA LEU A 152 -11.55 5.13 -17.05
C LEU A 152 -10.56 5.07 -15.89
N ARG A 153 -9.26 4.75 -16.15
CA ARG A 153 -8.24 4.84 -15.11
C ARG A 153 -8.02 6.26 -14.63
N ASP A 154 -7.93 7.22 -15.55
CA ASP A 154 -7.72 8.62 -15.21
C ASP A 154 -8.93 9.18 -14.43
N LEU A 155 -10.15 8.76 -14.79
CA LEU A 155 -11.36 9.05 -14.02
C LEU A 155 -11.30 8.43 -12.61
N ALA A 156 -10.88 7.18 -12.48
CA ALA A 156 -10.74 6.55 -11.16
C ALA A 156 -9.71 7.26 -10.28
N ARG A 157 -8.65 7.82 -10.87
CA ARG A 157 -7.60 8.57 -10.18
C ARG A 157 -8.04 9.93 -9.65
N THR A 158 -9.23 10.42 -10.05
CA THR A 158 -9.84 11.61 -9.45
C THR A 158 -10.26 11.39 -8.00
N GLU A 159 -10.42 10.14 -7.57
CA GLU A 159 -10.65 9.77 -6.18
C GLU A 159 -9.36 9.26 -5.57
N ILE A 160 -8.77 10.04 -4.67
CA ILE A 160 -7.54 9.67 -3.96
C ILE A 160 -7.93 8.84 -2.74
N ILE A 161 -7.50 7.59 -2.75
CA ILE A 161 -7.87 6.55 -1.78
C ILE A 161 -6.64 6.16 -0.96
N ALA A 162 -6.83 5.93 0.33
CA ALA A 162 -5.79 5.45 1.23
C ALA A 162 -5.30 4.04 0.84
N PRO A 163 -4.00 3.83 0.58
CA PRO A 163 -3.46 2.53 0.18
C PRO A 163 -3.30 1.55 1.35
N TYR A 164 -3.23 2.03 2.58
CA TYR A 164 -3.08 1.27 3.83
C TYR A 164 -3.68 2.03 5.00
N ASP A 165 -3.74 1.42 6.18
CA ASP A 165 -4.21 2.05 7.42
C ASP A 165 -3.11 2.94 8.00
N GLY A 166 -3.46 4.15 8.47
CA GLY A 166 -2.44 5.07 8.97
C GLY A 166 -2.98 6.30 9.66
N ILE A 167 -2.06 7.24 9.91
CA ILE A 167 -2.34 8.56 10.50
C ILE A 167 -1.83 9.63 9.53
N VAL A 168 -2.60 10.70 9.39
CA VAL A 168 -2.21 11.84 8.55
C VAL A 168 -1.15 12.68 9.26
N LEU A 169 0.05 12.74 8.70
CA LEU A 169 1.15 13.57 9.22
C LEU A 169 1.06 15.01 8.73
N SER A 170 0.77 15.20 7.45
CA SER A 170 0.64 16.52 6.83
C SER A 170 -0.50 16.55 5.82
N LYS A 171 -1.06 17.73 5.59
CA LYS A 171 -2.13 17.97 4.63
C LYS A 171 -1.83 19.26 3.87
N PRO A 172 -1.06 19.19 2.77
CA PRO A 172 -0.71 20.38 1.98
C PRO A 172 -1.82 20.86 1.06
N VAL A 173 -2.95 20.14 0.96
CA VAL A 173 -4.04 20.40 0.01
C VAL A 173 -5.34 20.66 0.77
N ASP A 174 -6.11 21.65 0.29
CA ASP A 174 -7.43 21.98 0.85
C ASP A 174 -8.52 22.12 -0.24
N PHE A 175 -9.77 22.21 0.22
CA PHE A 175 -10.92 22.40 -0.67
C PHE A 175 -10.75 23.63 -1.56
N GLY A 176 -11.04 23.47 -2.85
CA GLY A 176 -10.97 24.54 -3.85
C GLY A 176 -9.58 24.79 -4.47
N GLN A 177 -8.54 24.12 -4.00
CA GLN A 177 -7.19 24.15 -4.62
C GLN A 177 -7.17 23.39 -5.95
N PHE A 178 -6.18 23.76 -6.77
CA PHE A 178 -5.90 23.14 -8.08
C PHE A 178 -4.50 22.57 -8.08
#